data_3ef70c4d7afb58e742b008e352518781
#
_entry.id   3ef70c4d7afb58e742b008e352518781
#
_cell.length_a   1.000
_cell.length_b   1.000
_cell.length_c   1.000
_cell.angle_alpha   90.00
_cell.angle_beta   90.00
_cell.angle_gamma   90.00
#
_symmetry.space_group_name_H-M   'P 1'
#
loop_
_entity.id
_entity.type
_entity.pdbx_description
1 polymer ?
#
loop_
_entity_poly.entity_id
_entity_poly.type
_entity_poly.pdbx_seq_one_letter_code
_entity_poly.pdbx_strand_id
1 'polypeptide(L)'
;RELMYGMMLQSGNDAAAALAICCGGSMENFIDRMNQKALELGCEGTHFVNPNGLYDENHYTTAEDLALISMEAMKNQEFRQIVQSEKWQSEKTDRVFVNKNKTISQYEGATGIKIGYTRLSGRTLVASAKRGQTELIAVVLDDSNWFNDAYSMLAYGFSRQDVISKQS
;
A
#
# COMPACT_ATOMS: atom_id res chain seq x y z
N ARG A 1 -8.84 -2.79 15.21
CA ARG A 1 -8.59 -1.46 14.62
C ARG A 1 -7.16 -0.97 14.90
N GLU A 2 -6.69 -0.96 16.15
CA GLU A 2 -5.33 -0.56 16.52
C GLU A 2 -4.25 -1.32 15.74
N LEU A 3 -4.37 -2.64 15.59
CA LEU A 3 -3.45 -3.46 14.79
C LEU A 3 -3.41 -3.02 13.32
N MET A 4 -4.54 -2.62 12.74
CA MET A 4 -4.58 -2.11 11.36
C MET A 4 -3.78 -0.81 11.22
N TYR A 5 -3.94 0.14 12.14
CA TYR A 5 -3.15 1.37 12.15
C TYR A 5 -1.66 1.09 12.42
N GLY A 6 -1.35 0.20 13.36
CA GLY A 6 0.03 -0.23 13.63
C GLY A 6 0.71 -0.84 12.40
N MET A 7 0.00 -1.71 11.68
CA MET A 7 0.49 -2.34 10.45
C MET A 7 0.66 -1.32 9.32
N MET A 8 -0.37 -0.51 9.05
CA MET A 8 -0.36 0.35 7.87
C MET A 8 0.50 1.61 8.06
N LEU A 9 0.44 2.29 9.23
CA LEU A 9 1.16 3.53 9.46
C LEU A 9 2.61 3.31 9.91
N GLN A 10 2.86 2.28 10.73
CA GLN A 10 4.16 2.00 11.34
C GLN A 10 4.90 0.82 10.72
N SER A 11 4.25 0.06 9.82
CA SER A 11 4.78 -1.20 9.28
C SER A 11 5.10 -2.23 10.38
N GLY A 12 4.19 -2.36 11.37
CA GLY A 12 4.35 -3.30 12.47
C GLY A 12 4.24 -4.75 12.01
N ASN A 13 5.35 -5.50 12.06
CA ASN A 13 5.38 -6.91 11.66
C ASN A 13 4.57 -7.78 12.61
N ASP A 14 4.60 -7.48 13.90
CA ASP A 14 3.80 -8.09 14.95
C ASP A 14 2.30 -7.86 14.73
N ALA A 15 1.92 -6.66 14.34
CA ALA A 15 0.54 -6.32 14.01
C ALA A 15 0.05 -7.09 12.76
N ALA A 16 0.89 -7.21 11.73
CA ALA A 16 0.58 -7.99 10.54
C ALA A 16 0.39 -9.48 10.86
N ALA A 17 1.31 -10.06 11.66
CA ALA A 17 1.22 -11.44 12.10
C ALA A 17 -0.04 -11.71 12.95
N ALA A 18 -0.34 -10.83 13.90
CA ALA A 18 -1.53 -10.95 14.75
C ALA A 18 -2.83 -10.88 13.91
N LEU A 19 -2.89 -9.98 12.93
CA LEU A 19 -4.03 -9.87 12.01
C LEU A 19 -4.16 -11.12 11.14
N ALA A 20 -3.05 -11.64 10.63
CA ALA A 20 -3.04 -12.85 9.82
C ALA A 20 -3.64 -14.05 10.58
N ILE A 21 -3.19 -14.26 11.83
CA ILE A 21 -3.72 -15.34 12.67
C ILE A 21 -5.19 -15.09 13.01
N CYS A 22 -5.56 -13.88 13.36
CA CYS A 22 -6.94 -13.52 13.70
C CYS A 22 -7.92 -13.75 12.54
N CYS A 23 -7.50 -13.38 11.31
CA CYS A 23 -8.36 -13.45 10.13
C CYS A 23 -8.31 -14.81 9.42
N GLY A 24 -7.17 -15.50 9.49
CA GLY A 24 -6.93 -16.78 8.81
C GLY A 24 -7.14 -18.00 9.70
N GLY A 25 -7.20 -17.82 11.01
CA GLY A 25 -7.17 -18.90 11.98
C GLY A 25 -5.74 -19.46 12.19
N SER A 26 -4.92 -19.42 11.16
CA SER A 26 -3.47 -19.70 11.21
C SER A 26 -2.72 -18.80 10.24
N MET A 27 -1.40 -18.74 10.37
CA MET A 27 -0.52 -18.01 9.46
C MET A 27 -0.58 -18.59 8.05
N GLU A 28 -0.47 -19.91 7.95
CA GLU A 28 -0.51 -20.66 6.68
C GLU A 28 -1.82 -20.39 5.91
N ASN A 29 -2.96 -20.59 6.56
CA ASN A 29 -4.26 -20.33 5.95
C ASN A 29 -4.41 -18.88 5.47
N PHE A 30 -3.83 -17.91 6.21
CA PHE A 30 -3.89 -16.51 5.81
C PHE A 30 -3.04 -16.25 4.57
N ILE A 31 -1.82 -16.82 4.51
CA ILE A 31 -0.92 -16.73 3.35
C ILE A 31 -1.56 -17.37 2.12
N ASP A 32 -2.17 -18.54 2.27
CA ASP A 32 -2.92 -19.19 1.18
C ASP A 32 -4.03 -18.28 0.64
N ARG A 33 -4.78 -17.61 1.54
CA ARG A 33 -5.80 -16.63 1.14
C ARG A 33 -5.22 -15.39 0.47
N MET A 34 -4.03 -14.93 0.89
CA MET A 34 -3.34 -13.83 0.19
C MET A 34 -2.99 -14.23 -1.24
N ASN A 35 -2.43 -15.42 -1.44
CA ASN A 35 -2.07 -15.94 -2.76
C ASN A 35 -3.32 -16.18 -3.63
N GLN A 36 -4.37 -16.79 -3.06
CA GLN A 36 -5.63 -16.96 -3.75
C GLN A 36 -6.23 -15.62 -4.18
N LYS A 37 -6.20 -14.61 -3.32
CA LYS A 37 -6.70 -13.28 -3.65
C LYS A 37 -5.88 -12.60 -4.75
N ALA A 38 -4.56 -12.76 -4.75
CA ALA A 38 -3.70 -12.27 -5.82
C ALA A 38 -4.09 -12.88 -7.17
N LEU A 39 -4.29 -14.20 -7.23
CA LEU A 39 -4.76 -14.89 -8.45
C LEU A 39 -6.13 -14.40 -8.92
N GLU A 40 -7.09 -14.22 -8.00
CA GLU A 40 -8.43 -13.67 -8.31
C GLU A 40 -8.37 -12.25 -8.91
N LEU A 41 -7.34 -11.48 -8.57
CA LEU A 41 -7.11 -10.14 -9.11
C LEU A 41 -6.33 -10.14 -10.42
N GLY A 42 -5.89 -11.31 -10.90
CA GLY A 42 -5.09 -11.45 -12.11
C GLY A 42 -3.60 -11.17 -11.92
N CYS A 43 -3.11 -11.26 -10.67
CA CYS A 43 -1.69 -11.08 -10.37
C CYS A 43 -0.91 -12.35 -10.74
N GLU A 44 -0.26 -12.37 -11.90
CA GLU A 44 0.48 -13.52 -12.41
C GLU A 44 1.94 -13.57 -11.91
N GLY A 45 2.49 -12.43 -11.48
CA GLY A 45 3.88 -12.28 -11.03
C GLY A 45 4.01 -12.09 -9.51
N THR A 46 3.05 -12.61 -8.72
CA THR A 46 3.02 -12.41 -7.27
C THR A 46 2.94 -13.72 -6.51
N HIS A 47 3.78 -13.85 -5.49
CA HIS A 47 3.70 -14.94 -4.52
C HIS A 47 4.06 -14.45 -3.11
N PHE A 48 3.20 -14.72 -2.15
CA PHE A 48 3.36 -14.35 -0.75
C PHE A 48 3.74 -15.57 0.10
N VAL A 49 4.74 -15.42 0.98
CA VAL A 49 5.13 -16.44 1.98
C VAL A 49 5.04 -15.91 3.41
N ASN A 50 4.75 -14.62 3.57
CA ASN A 50 4.49 -13.99 4.87
C ASN A 50 3.55 -12.79 4.72
N PRO A 51 2.88 -12.34 5.79
CA PRO A 51 1.91 -11.24 5.71
C PRO A 51 2.54 -9.85 5.90
N ASN A 52 3.84 -9.76 6.21
CA ASN A 52 4.48 -8.52 6.63
C ASN A 52 5.50 -7.97 5.62
N GLY A 53 5.84 -8.73 4.56
CA GLY A 53 6.76 -8.31 3.52
C GLY A 53 8.23 -8.43 3.89
N LEU A 54 8.58 -9.23 4.90
CA LEU A 54 9.98 -9.59 5.14
C LEU A 54 10.52 -10.39 3.96
N TYR A 55 11.79 -10.16 3.66
CA TYR A 55 12.44 -10.80 2.52
C TYR A 55 12.47 -12.32 2.65
N ASP A 56 12.08 -12.95 1.57
CA ASP A 56 12.26 -14.37 1.27
C ASP A 56 12.41 -14.49 -0.25
N GLU A 57 13.19 -15.42 -0.74
CA GLU A 57 13.40 -15.62 -2.19
C GLU A 57 12.13 -16.01 -2.95
N ASN A 58 11.16 -16.62 -2.24
CA ASN A 58 9.86 -17.00 -2.76
C ASN A 58 8.78 -15.92 -2.50
N HIS A 59 9.14 -14.77 -1.92
CA HIS A 59 8.22 -13.65 -1.66
C HIS A 59 8.47 -12.54 -2.67
N TYR A 60 7.70 -12.52 -3.74
CA TYR A 60 7.90 -11.60 -4.85
C TYR A 60 6.58 -11.04 -5.40
N THR A 61 6.71 -9.94 -6.11
CA THR A 61 5.61 -9.28 -6.82
C THR A 61 6.14 -8.43 -7.96
N THR A 62 5.24 -7.88 -8.76
CA THR A 62 5.53 -6.87 -9.79
C THR A 62 4.88 -5.54 -9.45
N ALA A 63 5.32 -4.45 -10.09
CA ALA A 63 4.68 -3.14 -9.93
C ALA A 63 3.23 -3.16 -10.44
N GLU A 64 2.96 -3.88 -11.51
CA GLU A 64 1.62 -4.06 -12.08
C GLU A 64 0.70 -4.79 -11.09
N ASP A 65 1.14 -5.92 -10.54
CA ASP A 65 0.35 -6.70 -9.58
C ASP A 65 0.05 -5.89 -8.31
N LEU A 66 1.05 -5.16 -7.78
CA LEU A 66 0.81 -4.29 -6.63
C LEU A 66 -0.17 -3.15 -6.94
N ALA A 67 -0.19 -2.66 -8.18
CA ALA A 67 -1.22 -1.69 -8.59
C ALA A 67 -2.61 -2.33 -8.57
N LEU A 68 -2.77 -3.55 -9.11
CA LEU A 68 -4.05 -4.29 -9.09
C LEU A 68 -4.53 -4.54 -7.65
N ILE A 69 -3.66 -5.05 -6.78
CA ILE A 69 -3.95 -5.28 -5.36
C ILE A 69 -4.36 -3.96 -4.68
N SER A 70 -3.63 -2.88 -4.95
CA SER A 70 -3.90 -1.58 -4.36
C SER A 70 -5.21 -0.97 -4.84
N MET A 71 -5.54 -1.11 -6.12
CA MET A 71 -6.83 -0.67 -6.68
C MET A 71 -8.00 -1.39 -5.99
N GLU A 72 -7.89 -2.70 -5.76
CA GLU A 72 -8.91 -3.46 -5.05
C GLU A 72 -9.02 -3.01 -3.58
N ALA A 73 -7.90 -2.89 -2.87
CA ALA A 73 -7.88 -2.46 -1.48
C ALA A 73 -8.48 -1.04 -1.30
N MET A 74 -8.23 -0.14 -2.24
CA MET A 74 -8.75 1.23 -2.23
C MET A 74 -10.26 1.33 -2.49
N LYS A 75 -10.96 0.26 -2.87
CA LYS A 75 -12.43 0.21 -2.88
C LYS A 75 -13.03 0.18 -1.46
N ASN A 76 -12.27 -0.30 -0.48
CA ASN A 76 -12.70 -0.36 0.90
C ASN A 76 -12.52 0.99 1.61
N GLN A 77 -13.60 1.58 2.09
CA GLN A 77 -13.58 2.91 2.74
C GLN A 77 -12.77 2.92 4.04
N GLU A 78 -12.83 1.85 4.84
CA GLU A 78 -12.08 1.77 6.09
C GLU A 78 -10.57 1.68 5.81
N PHE A 79 -10.16 0.90 4.80
CA PHE A 79 -8.78 0.88 4.34
C PHE A 79 -8.30 2.25 3.90
N ARG A 80 -9.09 2.97 3.08
CA ARG A 80 -8.79 4.35 2.65
C ARG A 80 -8.58 5.28 3.83
N GLN A 81 -9.47 5.26 4.83
CA GLN A 81 -9.34 6.09 6.03
C GLN A 81 -8.03 5.82 6.77
N ILE A 82 -7.62 4.55 6.87
CA ILE A 82 -6.39 4.17 7.56
C ILE A 82 -5.18 4.69 6.81
N VAL A 83 -5.05 4.39 5.50
CA VAL A 83 -3.83 4.68 4.73
C VAL A 83 -3.61 6.17 4.47
N GLN A 84 -4.67 6.97 4.43
CA GLN A 84 -4.58 8.43 4.28
C GLN A 84 -4.39 9.19 5.59
N SER A 85 -4.48 8.52 6.76
CA SER A 85 -4.30 9.17 8.04
C SER A 85 -2.83 9.57 8.23
N GLU A 86 -2.55 10.84 8.55
CA GLU A 86 -1.20 11.28 8.95
C GLU A 86 -0.80 10.70 10.30
N LYS A 87 -1.76 10.67 11.23
CA LYS A 87 -1.60 10.08 12.56
C LYS A 87 -2.94 9.55 13.06
N TRP A 88 -2.86 8.57 13.93
CA TRP A 88 -4.01 8.03 14.64
C TRP A 88 -3.63 7.74 16.10
N GLN A 89 -4.50 8.09 17.03
CA GLN A 89 -4.34 7.81 18.45
C GLN A 89 -5.33 6.73 18.89
N SER A 90 -4.83 5.73 19.63
CA SER A 90 -5.68 4.69 20.20
C SER A 90 -6.50 5.25 21.36
N GLU A 91 -7.79 4.97 21.36
CA GLU A 91 -8.69 5.30 22.46
C GLU A 91 -8.47 4.37 23.69
N LYS A 92 -7.76 3.25 23.50
CA LYS A 92 -7.59 2.22 24.54
C LYS A 92 -6.22 2.23 25.19
N THR A 93 -5.18 2.70 24.52
CA THR A 93 -3.79 2.52 24.95
C THR A 93 -2.97 3.81 24.94
N ASP A 94 -3.56 4.96 24.66
CA ASP A 94 -2.87 6.25 24.49
C ASP A 94 -1.75 6.25 23.42
N ARG A 95 -1.56 5.15 22.70
CA ARG A 95 -0.57 5.06 21.64
C ARG A 95 -0.92 5.95 20.47
N VAL A 96 0.09 6.64 19.96
CA VAL A 96 -0.01 7.43 18.74
C VAL A 96 0.77 6.76 17.63
N PHE A 97 0.12 6.50 16.50
CA PHE A 97 0.72 5.96 15.29
C PHE A 97 0.84 7.08 14.26
N VAL A 98 2.06 7.44 13.89
CA VAL A 98 2.35 8.43 12.86
C VAL A 98 2.65 7.72 11.55
N ASN A 99 2.06 8.17 10.45
CA ASN A 99 2.26 7.54 9.16
C ASN A 99 3.69 7.80 8.63
N LYS A 100 4.42 6.74 8.38
CA LYS A 100 5.76 6.81 7.80
C LYS A 100 5.74 7.12 6.29
N ASN A 101 4.59 7.02 5.64
CA ASN A 101 4.43 7.37 4.23
C ASN A 101 4.35 8.88 4.07
N LYS A 102 5.47 9.50 3.71
CA LYS A 102 5.57 10.95 3.51
C LYS A 102 4.71 11.48 2.36
N THR A 103 4.23 10.61 1.45
CA THR A 103 3.32 11.02 0.38
C THR A 103 2.13 11.78 0.94
N ILE A 104 1.58 11.34 2.09
CA ILE A 104 0.39 11.94 2.72
C ILE A 104 0.58 13.42 3.07
N SER A 105 1.78 13.81 3.52
CA SER A 105 2.08 15.19 3.92
C SER A 105 2.78 16.01 2.84
N GLN A 106 3.35 15.36 1.80
CA GLN A 106 4.22 16.02 0.81
C GLN A 106 3.60 16.17 -0.58
N TYR A 107 2.59 15.35 -0.92
CA TYR A 107 1.99 15.38 -2.25
C TYR A 107 0.53 15.84 -2.18
N GLU A 108 0.17 16.89 -2.91
CA GLU A 108 -1.18 17.45 -2.91
C GLU A 108 -2.20 16.45 -3.47
N GLY A 109 -3.28 16.22 -2.70
CA GLY A 109 -4.31 15.26 -3.04
C GLY A 109 -3.97 13.81 -2.71
N ALA A 110 -2.86 13.55 -1.98
CA ALA A 110 -2.46 12.20 -1.61
C ALA A 110 -3.55 11.45 -0.82
N THR A 111 -3.78 10.19 -1.18
CA THR A 111 -4.78 9.29 -0.56
C THR A 111 -4.17 8.01 0.02
N GLY A 112 -2.88 7.78 -0.13
CA GLY A 112 -2.20 6.57 0.40
C GLY A 112 -0.89 6.30 -0.31
N ILE A 113 -0.34 5.07 -0.26
CA ILE A 113 -0.92 3.88 0.39
C ILE A 113 0.09 3.28 1.39
N LYS A 114 1.27 2.81 0.89
CA LYS A 114 2.22 2.09 1.73
C LYS A 114 3.64 2.22 1.24
N ILE A 115 4.57 2.35 2.18
CA ILE A 115 6.01 2.22 1.95
C ILE A 115 6.50 0.84 2.37
N GLY A 116 7.62 0.40 1.78
CA GLY A 116 8.35 -0.77 2.21
C GLY A 116 9.85 -0.57 2.11
N TYR A 117 10.60 -1.23 2.96
CA TYR A 117 12.05 -1.30 2.86
C TYR A 117 12.58 -2.55 3.54
N THR A 118 13.39 -3.30 2.80
CA THR A 118 14.34 -4.26 3.36
C THR A 118 15.70 -4.04 2.68
N ARG A 119 16.77 -4.53 3.29
CA ARG A 119 18.11 -4.38 2.71
C ARG A 119 18.22 -5.05 1.33
N LEU A 120 17.51 -6.15 1.12
CA LEU A 120 17.59 -6.95 -0.11
C LEU A 120 16.55 -6.55 -1.16
N SER A 121 15.36 -6.08 -0.72
CA SER A 121 14.30 -5.64 -1.64
C SER A 121 14.39 -4.17 -2.03
N GLY A 122 15.31 -3.41 -1.40
CA GLY A 122 15.40 -1.97 -1.61
C GLY A 122 14.20 -1.19 -1.07
N ARG A 123 14.02 0.04 -1.53
CA ARG A 123 12.90 0.91 -1.14
C ARG A 123 11.76 0.74 -2.13
N THR A 124 10.56 0.58 -1.58
CA THR A 124 9.33 0.38 -2.36
C THR A 124 8.26 1.36 -1.89
N LEU A 125 7.47 1.86 -2.83
CA LEU A 125 6.36 2.75 -2.53
C LEU A 125 5.19 2.48 -3.46
N VAL A 126 4.01 2.33 -2.87
CA VAL A 126 2.74 2.52 -3.55
C VAL A 126 2.18 3.86 -3.09
N ALA A 127 2.16 4.83 -3.98
CA ALA A 127 1.58 6.15 -3.76
C ALA A 127 0.24 6.26 -4.49
N SER A 128 -0.72 6.95 -3.88
CA SER A 128 -1.97 7.31 -4.54
C SER A 128 -2.35 8.75 -4.28
N ALA A 129 -3.01 9.37 -5.25
CA ALA A 129 -3.54 10.72 -5.14
C ALA A 129 -4.82 10.89 -5.96
N LYS A 130 -5.68 11.80 -5.51
CA LYS A 130 -6.95 12.12 -6.16
C LYS A 130 -7.03 13.60 -6.52
N ARG A 131 -7.44 13.90 -7.76
CA ARG A 131 -7.77 15.24 -8.22
C ARG A 131 -9.13 15.21 -8.93
N GLY A 132 -10.10 15.91 -8.38
CA GLY A 132 -11.48 15.84 -8.88
C GLY A 132 -12.03 14.41 -8.81
N GLN A 133 -12.43 13.86 -9.95
CA GLN A 133 -12.93 12.48 -10.05
C GLN A 133 -11.84 11.45 -10.40
N THR A 134 -10.66 11.91 -10.78
CA THR A 134 -9.54 11.03 -11.15
C THR A 134 -8.71 10.68 -9.92
N GLU A 135 -8.51 9.39 -9.69
CA GLU A 135 -7.57 8.87 -8.69
C GLU A 135 -6.52 8.00 -9.39
N LEU A 136 -5.26 8.23 -9.09
CA LEU A 136 -4.13 7.54 -9.68
C LEU A 136 -3.33 6.81 -8.61
N ILE A 137 -2.74 5.70 -9.02
CA ILE A 137 -1.79 4.91 -8.21
C ILE A 137 -0.47 4.84 -8.97
N ALA A 138 0.63 5.11 -8.28
CA ALA A 138 1.99 4.93 -8.77
C ALA A 138 2.70 3.91 -7.89
N VAL A 139 3.40 2.96 -8.53
CA VAL A 139 4.16 1.91 -7.84
C VAL A 139 5.61 1.99 -8.29
N VAL A 140 6.52 2.07 -7.33
CA VAL A 140 7.97 2.00 -7.56
C VAL A 140 8.57 0.92 -6.66
N LEU A 141 9.46 0.10 -7.22
CA LEU A 141 10.12 -1.02 -6.56
C LEU A 141 11.63 -0.88 -6.72
N ASP A 142 12.37 -1.13 -5.61
CA ASP A 142 13.83 -1.01 -5.53
C ASP A 142 14.35 0.34 -6.09
N ASP A 143 13.76 1.43 -5.63
CA ASP A 143 14.04 2.76 -6.15
C ASP A 143 14.61 3.68 -5.06
N SER A 144 15.85 4.13 -5.24
CA SER A 144 16.54 5.02 -4.30
C SER A 144 15.88 6.40 -4.18
N ASN A 145 15.21 6.87 -5.25
CA ASN A 145 14.52 8.17 -5.33
C ASN A 145 12.98 8.04 -5.19
N TRP A 146 12.51 6.93 -4.69
CA TRP A 146 11.15 6.40 -4.62
C TRP A 146 10.01 7.43 -4.49
N PHE A 147 10.14 8.44 -3.59
CA PHE A 147 9.11 9.46 -3.43
C PHE A 147 9.04 10.40 -4.63
N ASN A 148 10.18 10.94 -5.08
CA ASN A 148 10.19 11.89 -6.20
C ASN A 148 9.75 11.21 -7.51
N ASP A 149 10.16 9.97 -7.73
CA ASP A 149 9.80 9.23 -8.94
C ASP A 149 8.31 8.89 -8.94
N ALA A 150 7.75 8.43 -7.79
CA ALA A 150 6.31 8.24 -7.65
C ALA A 150 5.53 9.56 -7.85
N TYR A 151 6.02 10.69 -7.32
CA TYR A 151 5.37 12.00 -7.51
C TYR A 151 5.41 12.45 -8.97
N SER A 152 6.51 12.21 -9.66
CA SER A 152 6.66 12.50 -11.09
C SER A 152 5.69 11.65 -11.92
N MET A 153 5.53 10.36 -11.59
CA MET A 153 4.57 9.47 -12.25
C MET A 153 3.13 9.94 -12.04
N LEU A 154 2.75 10.31 -10.81
CA LEU A 154 1.42 10.84 -10.51
C LEU A 154 1.16 12.15 -11.26
N ALA A 155 2.13 13.09 -11.24
CA ALA A 155 2.02 14.37 -11.95
C ALA A 155 1.86 14.17 -13.46
N TYR A 156 2.65 13.26 -14.05
CA TYR A 156 2.52 12.90 -15.46
C TYR A 156 1.13 12.32 -15.76
N GLY A 157 0.66 11.37 -14.94
CA GLY A 157 -0.67 10.76 -15.13
C GLY A 157 -1.80 11.80 -15.10
N PHE A 158 -1.78 12.72 -14.13
CA PHE A 158 -2.78 13.79 -14.07
C PHE A 158 -2.71 14.74 -15.27
N SER A 159 -1.51 15.10 -15.74
CA SER A 159 -1.35 15.93 -16.92
C SER A 159 -1.94 15.29 -18.20
N ARG A 160 -1.85 13.96 -18.32
CA ARG A 160 -2.44 13.20 -19.44
C ARG A 160 -3.96 13.16 -19.36
N GLN A 161 -4.53 13.01 -18.16
CA GLN A 161 -5.99 13.05 -17.96
C GLN A 161 -6.57 14.43 -18.29
N ASP A 162 -5.88 15.52 -17.94
CA ASP A 162 -6.31 16.89 -18.29
C ASP A 162 -6.35 17.13 -19.80
N VAL A 163 -5.46 16.49 -20.57
CA VAL A 163 -5.47 16.56 -22.05
C VAL A 163 -6.65 15.79 -22.61
N ILE A 164 -6.92 14.57 -22.12
CA ILE A 164 -8.03 13.73 -22.58
C ILE A 164 -9.38 14.40 -22.32
N SER A 165 -9.58 14.94 -21.11
CA SER A 165 -10.84 15.60 -20.72
C SER A 165 -11.09 16.93 -21.44
N LYS A 166 -10.09 17.56 -22.06
CA LYS A 166 -10.27 18.78 -22.90
C LYS A 166 -10.59 18.45 -24.35
N GLN A 167 -10.44 17.21 -24.78
CA GLN A 167 -10.69 16.74 -26.14
C GLN A 167 -12.05 16.03 -26.28
N SER A 168 -12.72 15.73 -25.17
CA SER A 168 -14.05 15.13 -25.04
C SER A 168 -15.11 16.20 -24.78
#